data_78db6a1081c881d22158597bdd7a3753
#
_entry.id   78db6a1081c881d22158597bdd7a3753
#
_cell.length_a   1.000
_cell.length_b   1.000
_cell.length_c   1.000
_cell.angle_alpha   90.00
_cell.angle_beta   90.00
_cell.angle_gamma   90.00
#
_symmetry.space_group_name_H-M   'P 1'
#
loop_
_entity.id
_entity.type
_entity.pdbx_description
1 polymer ?
#
loop_
_entity_poly.entity_id
_entity_poly.type
_entity_poly.pdbx_seq_one_letter_code
_entity_poly.pdbx_strand_id
1 'polypeptide(L)'
;MKIVVLSSGGVDSSLLMLLLKKEGHDLYPLHINYGQIAEKKEWNSCKKICEFLELRKPQKFNFPDIRKIPSGLTDNKLDIEKNAFLPNRNLIFLVLGSAYAFSINSYVIAIGILANPIFPDQTIEFINATEKNVSESLGKKLKILAPFISLDKREILKMSIKNELPLEMTYYCHSGKIKPCGKCISCKERIAAEKEVSLKK
;
A
#
# COMPACT_ATOMS: atom_id res chain seq x y z
N MET A 1 -17.64 -7.25 -7.53
CA MET A 1 -16.65 -7.61 -8.59
C MET A 1 -15.36 -8.12 -7.94
N LYS A 2 -14.51 -8.89 -8.67
CA LYS A 2 -13.16 -9.25 -8.19
C LYS A 2 -12.22 -8.04 -8.26
N ILE A 3 -11.48 -7.78 -7.19
CA ILE A 3 -10.50 -6.68 -7.12
C ILE A 3 -9.20 -7.19 -6.52
N VAL A 4 -8.08 -7.01 -7.21
CA VAL A 4 -6.74 -7.20 -6.61
C VAL A 4 -6.39 -5.94 -5.83
N VAL A 5 -6.11 -6.09 -4.53
CA VAL A 5 -5.73 -4.96 -3.67
C VAL A 5 -4.26 -5.07 -3.29
N LEU A 6 -3.45 -4.09 -3.69
CA LEU A 6 -2.06 -4.00 -3.25
C LEU A 6 -2.02 -3.72 -1.75
N SER A 7 -1.52 -4.68 -0.96
CA SER A 7 -1.56 -4.64 0.50
C SER A 7 -0.17 -4.69 1.11
N SER A 8 0.22 -3.60 1.75
CA SER A 8 1.46 -3.51 2.54
C SER A 8 1.26 -3.89 4.01
N GLY A 9 0.02 -4.05 4.49
CA GLY A 9 -0.30 -4.14 5.91
C GLY A 9 -0.27 -2.80 6.65
N GLY A 10 -0.09 -1.69 5.94
CA GLY A 10 -0.22 -0.33 6.46
C GLY A 10 -1.69 0.11 6.52
N VAL A 11 -1.96 1.19 7.26
CA VAL A 11 -3.33 1.68 7.50
C VAL A 11 -4.08 2.00 6.20
N ASP A 12 -3.41 2.59 5.20
CA ASP A 12 -4.03 3.03 3.95
C ASP A 12 -4.58 1.83 3.16
N SER A 13 -3.76 0.81 2.92
CA SER A 13 -4.17 -0.40 2.22
C SER A 13 -5.18 -1.23 3.03
N SER A 14 -5.09 -1.18 4.36
CA SER A 14 -6.02 -1.89 5.25
C SER A 14 -7.41 -1.24 5.24
N LEU A 15 -7.47 0.10 5.31
CA LEU A 15 -8.73 0.84 5.17
C LEU A 15 -9.35 0.63 3.78
N LEU A 16 -8.53 0.63 2.74
CA LEU A 16 -8.99 0.37 1.37
C LEU A 16 -9.66 -1.00 1.27
N MET A 17 -9.04 -2.05 1.82
CA MET A 17 -9.65 -3.39 1.85
C MET A 17 -10.96 -3.40 2.64
N LEU A 18 -11.01 -2.76 3.81
CA LEU A 18 -12.21 -2.67 4.63
C LEU A 18 -13.38 -2.03 3.88
N LEU A 19 -13.14 -0.89 3.22
CA LEU A 19 -14.19 -0.17 2.50
C LEU A 19 -14.68 -0.95 1.28
N LEU A 20 -13.78 -1.50 0.47
CA LEU A 20 -14.14 -2.33 -0.68
C LEU A 20 -14.87 -3.62 -0.26
N LYS A 21 -14.51 -4.21 0.90
CA LYS A 21 -15.29 -5.35 1.46
C LYS A 21 -16.71 -4.91 1.83
N LYS A 22 -16.87 -3.77 2.49
CA LYS A 22 -18.20 -3.21 2.86
C LYS A 22 -19.07 -2.93 1.63
N GLU A 23 -18.47 -2.59 0.51
CA GLU A 23 -19.15 -2.42 -0.79
C GLU A 23 -19.49 -3.75 -1.47
N GLY A 24 -19.19 -4.90 -0.86
CA GLY A 24 -19.53 -6.23 -1.36
C GLY A 24 -18.61 -6.73 -2.48
N HIS A 25 -17.38 -6.24 -2.57
CA HIS A 25 -16.41 -6.73 -3.56
C HIS A 25 -15.68 -7.98 -3.09
N ASP A 26 -15.32 -8.84 -4.05
CA ASP A 26 -14.51 -10.06 -3.84
C ASP A 26 -13.03 -9.69 -3.94
N LEU A 27 -12.35 -9.56 -2.80
CA LEU A 27 -11.01 -9.01 -2.71
C LEU A 27 -9.93 -10.10 -2.79
N TYR A 28 -8.87 -9.77 -3.52
CA TYR A 28 -7.66 -10.57 -3.70
C TYR A 28 -6.45 -9.76 -3.21
N PRO A 29 -6.13 -9.79 -1.90
CA PRO A 29 -5.01 -9.04 -1.35
C PRO A 29 -3.69 -9.57 -1.91
N LEU A 30 -2.84 -8.66 -2.42
CA LEU A 30 -1.53 -8.95 -2.96
C LEU A 30 -0.46 -8.17 -2.21
N HIS A 31 0.44 -8.88 -1.54
CA HIS A 31 1.64 -8.33 -0.92
C HIS A 31 2.86 -8.55 -1.81
N ILE A 32 3.64 -7.51 -2.03
CA ILE A 32 4.87 -7.61 -2.83
C ILE A 32 6.06 -7.46 -1.91
N ASN A 33 6.85 -8.53 -1.82
CA ASN A 33 8.16 -8.53 -1.20
C ASN A 33 9.21 -8.12 -2.23
N TYR A 34 9.68 -6.88 -2.13
CA TYR A 34 10.74 -6.34 -2.97
C TYR A 34 12.09 -6.24 -2.24
N GLY A 35 12.26 -6.99 -1.14
CA GLY A 35 13.46 -6.99 -0.33
C GLY A 35 13.52 -5.83 0.68
N GLN A 36 12.39 -5.20 0.99
CA GLN A 36 12.30 -4.13 1.98
C GLN A 36 12.67 -4.60 3.39
N ILE A 37 13.34 -3.72 4.14
CA ILE A 37 13.76 -3.98 5.53
C ILE A 37 12.56 -4.35 6.41
N ALA A 38 11.42 -3.74 6.17
CA ALA A 38 10.19 -3.93 6.93
C ALA A 38 9.38 -5.18 6.52
N GLU A 39 9.81 -5.96 5.53
CA GLU A 39 9.04 -7.05 4.89
C GLU A 39 8.33 -7.97 5.89
N LYS A 40 9.05 -8.52 6.86
CA LYS A 40 8.47 -9.46 7.83
C LYS A 40 7.34 -8.84 8.64
N LYS A 41 7.47 -7.57 8.99
CA LYS A 41 6.45 -6.83 9.77
C LYS A 41 5.24 -6.49 8.91
N GLU A 42 5.47 -5.97 7.72
CA GLU A 42 4.43 -5.65 6.76
C GLU A 42 3.63 -6.91 6.39
N TRP A 43 4.30 -8.00 6.05
CA TRP A 43 3.65 -9.27 5.75
C TRP A 43 2.80 -9.80 6.90
N ASN A 44 3.31 -9.75 8.14
CA ASN A 44 2.55 -10.18 9.30
C ASN A 44 1.32 -9.30 9.55
N SER A 45 1.44 -7.98 9.39
CA SER A 45 0.29 -7.07 9.46
C SER A 45 -0.72 -7.34 8.36
N CYS A 46 -0.26 -7.54 7.12
CA CYS A 46 -1.14 -7.87 6.00
C CYS A 46 -1.97 -9.13 6.30
N LYS A 47 -1.35 -10.20 6.81
CA LYS A 47 -2.06 -11.44 7.19
C LYS A 47 -3.09 -11.20 8.29
N LYS A 48 -2.71 -10.49 9.37
CA LYS A 48 -3.62 -10.18 10.49
C LYS A 48 -4.82 -9.36 10.05
N ILE A 49 -4.62 -8.37 9.20
CA ILE A 49 -5.71 -7.55 8.66
C ILE A 49 -6.62 -8.37 7.75
N CYS A 50 -6.06 -9.24 6.90
CA CYS A 50 -6.88 -10.12 6.08
C CYS A 50 -7.71 -11.09 6.93
N GLU A 51 -7.15 -11.63 8.01
CA GLU A 51 -7.86 -12.48 8.97
C GLU A 51 -8.96 -11.70 9.70
N PHE A 52 -8.66 -10.53 10.25
CA PHE A 52 -9.64 -9.65 10.90
C PHE A 52 -10.80 -9.27 9.96
N LEU A 53 -10.48 -9.00 8.71
CA LEU A 53 -11.47 -8.69 7.68
C LEU A 53 -12.13 -9.94 7.07
N GLU A 54 -11.85 -11.14 7.56
CA GLU A 54 -12.38 -12.41 7.02
C GLU A 54 -12.19 -12.51 5.50
N LEU A 55 -11.06 -12.02 5.01
CA LEU A 55 -10.69 -12.12 3.61
C LEU A 55 -9.92 -13.43 3.35
N ARG A 56 -9.80 -13.80 2.08
CA ARG A 56 -8.89 -14.88 1.68
C ARG A 56 -7.47 -14.58 2.11
N LYS A 57 -6.64 -15.62 2.29
CA LYS A 57 -5.20 -15.45 2.57
C LYS A 57 -4.57 -14.58 1.48
N PRO A 58 -3.78 -13.55 1.86
CA PRO A 58 -3.13 -12.71 0.88
C PRO A 58 -2.10 -13.50 0.06
N GLN A 59 -2.01 -13.21 -1.23
CA GLN A 59 -0.92 -13.70 -2.06
C GLN A 59 0.34 -12.87 -1.77
N LYS A 60 1.50 -13.53 -1.85
CA LYS A 60 2.79 -12.90 -1.68
C LYS A 60 3.64 -13.14 -2.91
N PHE A 61 3.99 -12.06 -3.61
CA PHE A 61 4.95 -12.13 -4.70
C PHE A 61 6.33 -11.72 -4.20
N ASN A 62 7.33 -12.54 -4.50
CA ASN A 62 8.71 -12.28 -4.10
C ASN A 62 9.49 -11.73 -5.29
N PHE A 63 9.97 -10.51 -5.15
CA PHE A 63 10.78 -9.80 -6.13
C PHE A 63 12.01 -9.15 -5.47
N PRO A 64 12.79 -9.93 -4.67
CA PRO A 64 13.82 -9.37 -3.77
C PRO A 64 15.00 -8.77 -4.51
N ASP A 65 15.21 -9.07 -5.78
CA ASP A 65 16.32 -8.53 -6.56
C ASP A 65 16.24 -7.04 -6.84
N ILE A 66 15.07 -6.44 -6.65
CA ILE A 66 14.91 -4.96 -6.66
C ILE A 66 15.82 -4.31 -5.61
N ARG A 67 16.16 -4.97 -4.51
CA ARG A 67 17.10 -4.46 -3.51
C ARG A 67 18.50 -4.15 -4.05
N LYS A 68 18.85 -4.64 -5.25
CA LYS A 68 20.08 -4.27 -5.94
C LYS A 68 20.07 -2.80 -6.42
N ILE A 69 18.88 -2.19 -6.50
CA ILE A 69 18.70 -0.76 -6.73
C ILE A 69 18.81 -0.07 -5.36
N PRO A 70 19.80 0.83 -5.16
CA PRO A 70 20.03 1.45 -3.85
C PRO A 70 18.84 2.26 -3.36
N SER A 71 18.34 1.93 -2.16
CA SER A 71 17.28 2.67 -1.48
C SER A 71 17.34 2.43 0.03
N GLY A 72 17.07 3.43 0.83
CA GLY A 72 16.93 3.29 2.29
C GLY A 72 15.75 2.42 2.72
N LEU A 73 14.89 2.00 1.79
CA LEU A 73 13.84 1.01 2.05
C LEU A 73 14.37 -0.42 2.02
N THR A 74 15.46 -0.69 1.30
CA THR A 74 16.00 -2.03 1.03
C THR A 74 17.41 -2.23 1.56
N ASP A 75 18.16 -1.16 1.84
CA ASP A 75 19.51 -1.20 2.40
C ASP A 75 19.58 -0.40 3.71
N ASN A 76 19.88 -1.09 4.81
CA ASN A 76 19.99 -0.50 6.15
C ASN A 76 21.27 0.34 6.35
N LYS A 77 22.19 0.35 5.40
CA LYS A 77 23.37 1.22 5.39
C LYS A 77 23.04 2.63 4.90
N LEU A 78 21.93 2.77 4.17
CA LEU A 78 21.46 4.06 3.67
C LEU A 78 20.56 4.75 4.68
N ASP A 79 20.57 6.08 4.67
CA ASP A 79 19.68 6.86 5.53
C ASP A 79 18.22 6.70 5.05
N ILE A 80 17.40 6.10 5.89
CA ILE A 80 15.99 5.81 5.59
C ILE A 80 15.12 7.08 5.45
N GLU A 81 15.56 8.20 5.95
CA GLU A 81 14.86 9.49 5.80
C GLU A 81 15.16 10.13 4.46
N LYS A 82 16.45 10.16 4.08
CA LYS A 82 16.93 10.86 2.89
C LYS A 82 16.84 10.01 1.62
N ASN A 83 16.91 8.69 1.76
CA ASN A 83 17.03 7.75 0.64
C ASN A 83 15.81 6.82 0.50
N ALA A 84 14.62 7.23 0.95
CA ALA A 84 13.41 6.41 0.90
C ALA A 84 12.85 6.19 -0.52
N PHE A 85 13.37 6.91 -1.52
CA PHE A 85 12.93 6.72 -2.91
C PHE A 85 13.48 5.42 -3.48
N LEU A 86 12.60 4.60 -4.02
CA LEU A 86 12.93 3.45 -4.85
C LEU A 86 12.32 3.70 -6.24
N PRO A 87 13.14 3.92 -7.27
CA PRO A 87 12.66 4.26 -8.61
C PRO A 87 11.64 3.26 -9.15
N ASN A 88 10.54 3.77 -9.70
CA ASN A 88 9.47 2.99 -10.33
C ASN A 88 8.78 1.95 -9.42
N ARG A 89 8.89 2.08 -8.10
CA ARG A 89 8.33 1.10 -7.17
C ARG A 89 6.84 0.86 -7.39
N ASN A 90 6.04 1.93 -7.43
CA ASN A 90 4.60 1.80 -7.60
C ASN A 90 4.24 1.30 -9.02
N LEU A 91 5.02 1.67 -10.04
CA LEU A 91 4.84 1.13 -11.40
C LEU A 91 5.03 -0.39 -11.42
N ILE A 92 6.12 -0.89 -10.81
CA ILE A 92 6.40 -2.32 -10.71
C ILE A 92 5.24 -3.04 -9.98
N PHE A 93 4.75 -2.47 -8.89
CA PHE A 93 3.64 -3.04 -8.13
C PHE A 93 2.36 -3.12 -8.95
N LEU A 94 2.04 -2.07 -9.70
CA LEU A 94 0.87 -2.04 -10.57
C LEU A 94 1.00 -3.02 -11.75
N VAL A 95 2.19 -3.16 -12.33
CA VAL A 95 2.44 -4.15 -13.40
C VAL A 95 2.29 -5.59 -12.86
N LEU A 96 2.89 -5.93 -11.72
CA LEU A 96 2.72 -7.25 -11.10
C LEU A 96 1.27 -7.49 -10.69
N GLY A 97 0.61 -6.48 -10.13
CA GLY A 97 -0.81 -6.52 -9.77
C GLY A 97 -1.71 -6.74 -10.97
N SER A 98 -1.41 -6.12 -12.13
CA SER A 98 -2.19 -6.28 -13.36
C SER A 98 -2.05 -7.68 -13.94
N ALA A 99 -0.86 -8.24 -13.93
CA ALA A 99 -0.60 -9.61 -14.38
C ALA A 99 -1.34 -10.62 -13.48
N TYR A 100 -1.32 -10.42 -12.16
CA TYR A 100 -2.07 -11.25 -11.24
C TYR A 100 -3.59 -11.09 -11.43
N ALA A 101 -4.09 -9.87 -11.57
CA ALA A 101 -5.50 -9.61 -11.84
C ALA A 101 -5.96 -10.35 -13.11
N PHE A 102 -5.20 -10.25 -14.20
CA PHE A 102 -5.48 -10.95 -15.43
C PHE A 102 -5.56 -12.47 -15.24
N SER A 103 -4.63 -13.06 -14.48
CA SER A 103 -4.57 -14.51 -14.24
C SER A 103 -5.79 -15.09 -13.50
N ILE A 104 -6.49 -14.23 -12.73
CA ILE A 104 -7.70 -14.62 -11.98
C ILE A 104 -9.00 -14.12 -12.62
N ASN A 105 -8.94 -13.67 -13.87
CA ASN A 105 -10.05 -13.03 -14.57
C ASN A 105 -10.64 -11.84 -13.76
N SER A 106 -9.77 -11.01 -13.19
CA SER A 106 -10.08 -9.72 -12.65
C SER A 106 -9.43 -8.64 -13.55
N TYR A 107 -10.14 -7.54 -13.72
CA TYR A 107 -9.64 -6.39 -14.50
C TYR A 107 -9.66 -5.11 -13.66
N VAL A 108 -9.58 -5.27 -12.35
CA VAL A 108 -9.55 -4.14 -11.40
C VAL A 108 -8.44 -4.36 -10.38
N ILE A 109 -7.60 -3.32 -10.20
CA ILE A 109 -6.59 -3.24 -9.14
C ILE A 109 -6.91 -2.04 -8.26
N ALA A 110 -6.64 -2.15 -6.96
CA ALA A 110 -6.76 -1.03 -6.03
C ALA A 110 -5.43 -0.78 -5.29
N ILE A 111 -5.09 0.50 -5.12
CA ILE A 111 -3.89 0.96 -4.43
C ILE A 111 -4.20 2.12 -3.50
N GLY A 112 -3.62 2.13 -2.29
CA GLY A 112 -3.81 3.16 -1.27
C GLY A 112 -2.77 4.29 -1.38
N ILE A 113 -2.80 5.06 -2.47
CA ILE A 113 -2.01 6.28 -2.65
C ILE A 113 -2.79 7.46 -2.08
N LEU A 114 -2.10 8.37 -1.38
CA LEU A 114 -2.68 9.54 -0.71
C LEU A 114 -2.37 10.84 -1.42
N ALA A 115 -3.07 11.91 -1.04
CA ALA A 115 -2.75 13.28 -1.39
C ALA A 115 -1.34 13.69 -0.92
N ASN A 116 -0.83 14.80 -1.45
CA ASN A 116 0.51 15.33 -1.17
C ASN A 116 1.63 14.35 -1.56
N PRO A 117 1.73 14.01 -2.86
CA PRO A 117 2.70 13.03 -3.34
C PRO A 117 4.12 13.48 -3.01
N ILE A 118 4.88 12.58 -2.38
CA ILE A 118 6.32 12.80 -2.10
C ILE A 118 7.15 12.35 -3.30
N PHE A 119 6.63 11.39 -4.05
CA PHE A 119 7.31 10.81 -5.22
C PHE A 119 6.45 10.96 -6.48
N PRO A 120 7.08 11.09 -7.67
CA PRO A 120 6.36 11.27 -8.94
C PRO A 120 5.35 10.16 -9.28
N ASP A 121 5.57 8.94 -8.78
CA ASP A 121 4.71 7.77 -8.98
C ASP A 121 3.52 7.67 -8.00
N GLN A 122 3.07 8.84 -7.48
CA GLN A 122 1.96 8.96 -6.53
C GLN A 122 0.89 9.97 -6.99
N THR A 123 0.83 10.29 -8.28
CA THR A 123 -0.11 11.27 -8.84
C THR A 123 -1.24 10.60 -9.63
N ILE A 124 -2.36 11.32 -9.85
CA ILE A 124 -3.46 10.80 -10.66
C ILE A 124 -3.06 10.65 -12.12
N GLU A 125 -2.21 11.54 -12.63
CA GLU A 125 -1.66 11.47 -13.98
C GLU A 125 -0.84 10.18 -14.17
N PHE A 126 0.00 9.85 -13.18
CA PHE A 126 0.76 8.60 -13.19
C PHE A 126 -0.18 7.37 -13.17
N ILE A 127 -1.22 7.37 -12.34
CA ILE A 127 -2.21 6.29 -12.28
C ILE A 127 -2.91 6.11 -13.63
N ASN A 128 -3.38 7.20 -14.25
CA ASN A 128 -4.06 7.15 -15.54
C ASN A 128 -3.14 6.67 -16.67
N ALA A 129 -1.90 7.14 -16.70
CA ALA A 129 -0.90 6.68 -17.68
C ALA A 129 -0.58 5.19 -17.51
N THR A 130 -0.42 4.73 -16.25
CA THR A 130 -0.16 3.32 -15.96
C THR A 130 -1.37 2.45 -16.33
N GLU A 131 -2.59 2.86 -16.01
CA GLU A 131 -3.83 2.18 -16.38
C GLU A 131 -3.91 1.97 -17.90
N LYS A 132 -3.59 3.01 -18.68
CA LYS A 132 -3.54 2.92 -20.14
C LYS A 132 -2.50 1.90 -20.61
N ASN A 133 -1.25 2.01 -20.13
CA ASN A 133 -0.14 1.16 -20.55
C ASN A 133 -0.38 -0.33 -20.22
N VAL A 134 -0.85 -0.64 -18.99
CA VAL A 134 -1.14 -2.04 -18.63
C VAL A 134 -2.34 -2.59 -19.40
N SER A 135 -3.35 -1.77 -19.69
CA SER A 135 -4.50 -2.17 -20.51
C SER A 135 -4.08 -2.52 -21.94
N GLU A 136 -3.25 -1.69 -22.55
CA GLU A 136 -2.69 -1.91 -23.90
C GLU A 136 -1.83 -3.17 -23.92
N SER A 137 -0.94 -3.34 -22.93
CA SER A 137 -0.05 -4.50 -22.80
C SER A 137 -0.82 -5.82 -22.67
N LEU A 138 -1.95 -5.82 -21.97
CA LEU A 138 -2.79 -7.01 -21.75
C LEU A 138 -3.80 -7.26 -22.88
N GLY A 139 -3.98 -6.30 -23.79
CA GLY A 139 -5.06 -6.35 -24.79
C GLY A 139 -6.46 -6.35 -24.16
N LYS A 140 -6.60 -5.90 -22.93
CA LYS A 140 -7.84 -5.85 -22.14
C LYS A 140 -7.90 -4.58 -21.31
N LYS A 141 -9.09 -3.94 -21.26
CA LYS A 141 -9.30 -2.78 -20.41
C LYS A 141 -9.20 -3.19 -18.93
N LEU A 142 -8.22 -2.64 -18.25
CA LEU A 142 -8.02 -2.82 -16.80
C LEU A 142 -8.22 -1.47 -16.12
N LYS A 143 -8.82 -1.46 -14.92
CA LYS A 143 -9.04 -0.26 -14.10
C LYS A 143 -8.11 -0.25 -12.89
N ILE A 144 -7.48 0.89 -12.62
CA ILE A 144 -6.71 1.12 -11.38
C ILE A 144 -7.51 2.06 -10.48
N LEU A 145 -7.90 1.59 -9.31
CA LEU A 145 -8.60 2.37 -8.29
C LEU A 145 -7.58 2.95 -7.31
N ALA A 146 -7.58 4.27 -7.16
CA ALA A 146 -6.80 5.00 -6.16
C ALA A 146 -7.72 5.97 -5.39
N PRO A 147 -8.71 5.46 -4.61
CA PRO A 147 -9.79 6.30 -4.07
C PRO A 147 -9.33 7.31 -3.03
N PHE A 148 -8.13 7.15 -2.48
CA PHE A 148 -7.57 8.02 -1.45
C PHE A 148 -6.63 9.09 -1.99
N ILE A 149 -6.48 9.21 -3.31
CA ILE A 149 -5.48 10.09 -3.95
C ILE A 149 -5.68 11.58 -3.64
N SER A 150 -6.87 11.97 -3.20
CA SER A 150 -7.20 13.33 -2.74
C SER A 150 -7.28 13.48 -1.21
N LEU A 151 -7.06 12.40 -0.45
CA LEU A 151 -7.16 12.38 1.00
C LEU A 151 -5.78 12.42 1.66
N ASP A 152 -5.66 13.15 2.76
CA ASP A 152 -4.44 13.18 3.56
C ASP A 152 -4.42 12.07 4.65
N LYS A 153 -3.27 11.91 5.32
CA LYS A 153 -3.10 10.89 6.36
C LYS A 153 -4.05 11.09 7.55
N ARG A 154 -4.45 12.30 7.87
CA ARG A 154 -5.40 12.60 8.96
C ARG A 154 -6.80 12.10 8.61
N GLU A 155 -7.22 12.33 7.37
CA GLU A 155 -8.51 11.86 6.87
C GLU A 155 -8.57 10.33 6.88
N ILE A 156 -7.50 9.68 6.44
CA ILE A 156 -7.37 8.22 6.50
C ILE A 156 -7.48 7.70 7.94
N LEU A 157 -6.80 8.33 8.90
CA LEU A 157 -6.90 7.92 10.30
C LEU A 157 -8.30 8.11 10.87
N LYS A 158 -8.95 9.24 10.60
CA LYS A 158 -10.34 9.48 11.01
C LYS A 158 -11.30 8.45 10.43
N MET A 159 -11.16 8.16 9.12
CA MET A 159 -11.96 7.14 8.46
C MET A 159 -11.69 5.76 9.03
N SER A 160 -10.43 5.44 9.36
CA SER A 160 -10.06 4.16 9.96
C SER A 160 -10.71 3.98 11.33
N ILE A 161 -10.64 5.00 12.19
CA ILE A 161 -11.28 4.99 13.52
C ILE A 161 -12.80 4.88 13.38
N LYS A 162 -13.42 5.69 12.52
CA LYS A 162 -14.87 5.65 12.28
C LYS A 162 -15.35 4.28 11.81
N ASN A 163 -14.52 3.56 11.08
CA ASN A 163 -14.84 2.24 10.54
C ASN A 163 -14.32 1.09 11.41
N GLU A 164 -13.82 1.38 12.62
CA GLU A 164 -13.35 0.40 13.60
C GLU A 164 -12.21 -0.50 13.08
N LEU A 165 -11.36 0.07 12.19
CA LEU A 165 -10.15 -0.63 11.74
C LEU A 165 -9.16 -0.74 12.91
N PRO A 166 -8.66 -1.95 13.27
CA PRO A 166 -7.72 -2.15 14.36
C PRO A 166 -6.34 -1.60 13.98
N LEU A 167 -6.08 -0.34 14.33
CA LEU A 167 -4.85 0.39 13.96
C LEU A 167 -3.59 -0.27 14.52
N GLU A 168 -3.68 -0.95 15.65
CA GLU A 168 -2.60 -1.70 16.30
C GLU A 168 -2.18 -2.95 15.51
N MET A 169 -3.02 -3.46 14.61
CA MET A 169 -2.68 -4.54 13.69
C MET A 169 -1.93 -4.05 12.46
N THR A 170 -1.94 -2.74 12.20
CA THR A 170 -1.27 -2.14 11.03
C THR A 170 0.20 -1.85 11.32
N TYR A 171 1.04 -1.89 10.27
CA TYR A 171 2.45 -1.58 10.38
C TYR A 171 2.84 -0.49 9.36
N TYR A 172 3.65 0.50 9.79
CA TYR A 172 3.99 1.66 8.96
C TYR A 172 5.48 2.02 8.91
N CYS A 173 6.28 1.53 9.87
CA CYS A 173 7.68 1.95 9.98
C CYS A 173 8.59 1.23 8.99
N HIS A 174 9.25 1.96 8.11
CA HIS A 174 10.14 1.38 7.09
C HIS A 174 11.39 0.68 7.67
N SER A 175 11.76 0.95 8.94
CA SER A 175 12.95 0.33 9.55
C SER A 175 12.79 -1.14 9.95
N GLY A 176 11.59 -1.71 9.87
CA GLY A 176 11.30 -3.09 10.27
C GLY A 176 11.38 -3.36 11.78
N LYS A 177 11.65 -2.34 12.62
CA LYS A 177 11.75 -2.47 14.08
C LYS A 177 10.38 -2.66 14.73
N ILE A 178 10.36 -3.27 15.94
CA ILE A 178 9.12 -3.43 16.73
C ILE A 178 8.59 -2.05 17.14
N LYS A 179 9.46 -1.20 17.70
CA LYS A 179 9.14 0.19 18.01
C LYS A 179 9.38 1.04 16.76
N PRO A 180 8.43 1.88 16.35
CA PRO A 180 8.61 2.80 15.24
C PRO A 180 9.86 3.67 15.42
N CYS A 181 10.61 3.90 14.35
CA CYS A 181 11.89 4.62 14.42
C CYS A 181 11.73 6.13 14.62
N GLY A 182 10.54 6.70 14.38
CA GLY A 182 10.25 8.13 14.47
C GLY A 182 10.87 9.01 13.38
N LYS A 183 11.75 8.45 12.54
CA LYS A 183 12.57 9.21 11.57
C LYS A 183 12.11 9.05 10.12
N CYS A 184 11.69 7.85 9.72
CA CYS A 184 11.26 7.63 8.33
C CYS A 184 9.99 8.42 8.00
N ILE A 185 9.78 8.67 6.72
CA ILE A 185 8.64 9.45 6.19
C ILE A 185 7.33 8.95 6.79
N SER A 186 7.04 7.64 6.72
CA SER A 186 5.80 7.08 7.26
C SER A 186 5.63 7.26 8.78
N CYS A 187 6.73 7.25 9.56
CA CYS A 187 6.64 7.56 10.98
C CYS A 187 6.28 9.02 11.22
N LYS A 188 6.91 9.94 10.48
CA LYS A 188 6.64 11.39 10.60
C LYS A 188 5.19 11.71 10.26
N GLU A 189 4.70 11.21 9.12
CA GLU A 189 3.30 11.38 8.68
C GLU A 189 2.31 10.82 9.70
N ARG A 190 2.57 9.59 10.18
CA ARG A 190 1.69 8.92 11.14
C ARG A 190 1.60 9.67 12.47
N ILE A 191 2.75 10.05 13.04
CA ILE A 191 2.83 10.77 14.33
C ILE A 191 2.16 12.15 14.22
N ALA A 192 2.40 12.88 13.13
CA ALA A 192 1.75 14.18 12.90
C ALA A 192 0.23 14.04 12.84
N ALA A 193 -0.26 13.09 12.05
CA ALA A 193 -1.68 12.85 11.88
C ALA A 193 -2.37 12.37 13.18
N GLU A 194 -1.72 11.51 13.96
CA GLU A 194 -2.25 11.07 15.27
C GLU A 194 -2.39 12.21 16.27
N LYS A 195 -1.40 13.11 16.34
CA LYS A 195 -1.49 14.30 17.20
C LYS A 195 -2.70 15.15 16.87
N GLU A 196 -2.94 15.41 15.59
CA GLU A 196 -4.07 16.24 15.14
C GLU A 196 -5.43 15.57 15.35
N VAL A 197 -5.50 14.24 15.22
CA VAL A 197 -6.74 13.49 15.48
C VAL A 197 -7.04 13.44 16.99
N SER A 198 -6.02 13.33 17.84
CA SER A 198 -6.16 13.29 19.30
C SER A 198 -6.55 14.64 19.91
N LEU A 199 -6.10 15.76 19.32
CA LEU A 199 -6.43 17.10 19.79
C LEU A 199 -7.88 17.53 19.51
N LYS A 200 -8.63 16.76 18.72
CA LYS A 200 -10.01 17.05 18.34
C LYS A 200 -11.05 16.14 19.01
N LYS A 201 -10.61 15.37 20.00
CA LYS A 201 -11.50 14.64 20.92
C LYS A 201 -11.78 15.49 22.15
#